data_3faf0ed03c713d280bf0e1a9e44d23ec
#
_entry.id   3faf0ed03c713d280bf0e1a9e44d23ec
#
_cell.length_a   1.000
_cell.length_b   1.000
_cell.length_c   1.000
_cell.angle_alpha   90.00
_cell.angle_beta   90.00
_cell.angle_gamma   90.00
#
_symmetry.space_group_name_H-M   'P 1'
#
loop_
_entity.id
_entity.type
_entity.pdbx_description
1 polymer ?
#
loop_
_entity_poly.entity_id
_entity_poly.type
_entity_poly.pdbx_seq_one_letter_code
_entity_poly.pdbx_strand_id
1 'polypeptide(L)'
;VMLLLLTVLAVSSIQTTTLQQRMARNANDSSLAFQAAEAALRDGEDLLEGLTSLGDFGDPAQDNLSANEANGYYYEEEPGVAPNWKALGDWSGASGFRDSEIKITSVATQPKYIVEHVKTVVSDADALNLDNIGQDTGSGRTEVFRVTARGTGATATAQVMIQGTYGKRL
;
A
#
# COMPACT_ATOMS: atom_id res chain seq x y z
N VAL A 1 -44.25 -39.29 -9.82
CA VAL A 1 -44.30 -37.86 -9.37
C VAL A 1 -43.46 -37.68 -8.11
N MET A 2 -43.60 -38.48 -7.04
CA MET A 2 -42.82 -38.33 -5.80
C MET A 2 -41.30 -38.39 -6.01
N LEU A 3 -40.79 -39.33 -6.81
CA LEU A 3 -39.36 -39.43 -7.12
C LEU A 3 -38.81 -38.18 -7.83
N LEU A 4 -39.63 -37.59 -8.70
CA LEU A 4 -39.26 -36.34 -9.42
C LEU A 4 -39.14 -35.14 -8.47
N LEU A 5 -40.04 -35.02 -7.50
CA LEU A 5 -40.01 -33.95 -6.48
C LEU A 5 -38.78 -34.11 -5.57
N LEU A 6 -38.45 -35.36 -5.15
CA LEU A 6 -37.27 -35.62 -4.33
C LEU A 6 -35.96 -35.32 -5.06
N THR A 7 -35.89 -35.63 -6.35
CA THR A 7 -34.67 -35.32 -7.14
C THR A 7 -34.47 -33.81 -7.32
N VAL A 8 -35.55 -33.05 -7.57
CA VAL A 8 -35.46 -31.59 -7.70
C VAL A 8 -35.05 -30.96 -6.38
N LEU A 9 -35.58 -31.41 -5.25
CA LEU A 9 -35.17 -30.91 -3.92
C LEU A 9 -33.69 -31.24 -3.62
N ALA A 10 -33.26 -32.44 -3.93
CA ALA A 10 -31.85 -32.83 -3.73
C ALA A 10 -30.88 -31.99 -4.58
N VAL A 11 -31.18 -31.78 -5.86
CA VAL A 11 -30.37 -30.95 -6.75
C VAL A 11 -30.33 -29.48 -6.28
N SER A 12 -31.45 -28.92 -5.87
CA SER A 12 -31.54 -27.57 -5.34
C SER A 12 -30.70 -27.38 -4.08
N SER A 13 -30.74 -28.38 -3.17
CA SER A 13 -29.93 -28.34 -1.94
C SER A 13 -28.41 -28.37 -2.25
N ILE A 14 -27.98 -29.21 -3.19
CA ILE A 14 -26.56 -29.29 -3.61
C ILE A 14 -26.10 -27.95 -4.22
N GLN A 15 -26.91 -27.33 -5.08
CA GLN A 15 -26.59 -26.04 -5.68
C GLN A 15 -26.41 -24.93 -4.64
N THR A 16 -27.34 -24.86 -3.67
CA THR A 16 -27.25 -23.88 -2.57
C THR A 16 -25.98 -24.07 -1.74
N THR A 17 -25.67 -25.30 -1.38
CA THR A 17 -24.45 -25.61 -0.62
C THR A 17 -23.17 -25.22 -1.39
N THR A 18 -23.14 -25.49 -2.70
CA THR A 18 -22.00 -25.12 -3.55
C THR A 18 -21.81 -23.60 -3.63
N LEU A 19 -22.91 -22.84 -3.75
CA LEU A 19 -22.86 -21.38 -3.74
C LEU A 19 -22.35 -20.83 -2.41
N GLN A 20 -22.84 -21.35 -1.29
CA GLN A 20 -22.38 -20.97 0.04
C GLN A 20 -20.88 -21.24 0.23
N GLN A 21 -20.40 -22.38 -0.23
CA GLN A 21 -18.97 -22.71 -0.16
C GLN A 21 -18.12 -21.75 -1.01
N ARG A 22 -18.57 -21.39 -2.21
CA ARG A 22 -17.87 -20.41 -3.06
C ARG A 22 -17.84 -19.03 -2.41
N MET A 23 -18.94 -18.57 -1.83
CA MET A 23 -18.99 -17.30 -1.12
C MET A 23 -18.04 -17.29 0.09
N ALA A 24 -18.03 -18.36 0.88
CA ALA A 24 -17.14 -18.49 2.02
C ALA A 24 -15.66 -18.48 1.61
N ARG A 25 -15.30 -19.18 0.53
CA ARG A 25 -13.94 -19.15 -0.01
C ARG A 25 -13.54 -17.77 -0.50
N ASN A 26 -14.40 -17.08 -1.22
CA ASN A 26 -14.14 -15.73 -1.71
C ASN A 26 -13.97 -14.74 -0.57
N ALA A 27 -14.79 -14.83 0.47
CA ALA A 27 -14.67 -13.99 1.66
C ALA A 27 -13.33 -14.24 2.40
N ASN A 28 -12.95 -15.50 2.55
CA ASN A 28 -11.67 -15.86 3.17
C ASN A 28 -10.48 -15.37 2.33
N ASP A 29 -10.55 -15.51 1.01
CA ASP A 29 -9.50 -15.07 0.09
C ASP A 29 -9.34 -13.55 0.11
N SER A 30 -10.43 -12.79 0.14
CA SER A 30 -10.42 -11.34 0.32
C SER A 30 -9.85 -10.92 1.69
N SER A 31 -10.21 -11.62 2.76
CA SER A 31 -9.65 -11.37 4.10
C SER A 31 -8.15 -11.62 4.15
N LEU A 32 -7.66 -12.68 3.49
CA LEU A 32 -6.24 -12.98 3.39
C LEU A 32 -5.49 -11.90 2.60
N ALA A 33 -6.07 -11.42 1.48
CA ALA A 33 -5.51 -10.32 0.70
C ALA A 33 -5.39 -9.03 1.53
N PHE A 34 -6.40 -8.74 2.36
CA PHE A 34 -6.38 -7.58 3.25
C PHE A 34 -5.28 -7.70 4.31
N GLN A 35 -5.15 -8.86 4.97
CA GLN A 35 -4.08 -9.12 5.95
C GLN A 35 -2.69 -9.00 5.31
N ALA A 36 -2.55 -9.48 4.08
CA ALA A 36 -1.31 -9.35 3.32
C ALA A 36 -0.97 -7.88 3.03
N ALA A 37 -1.97 -7.08 2.62
CA ALA A 37 -1.78 -5.64 2.41
C ALA A 37 -1.43 -4.91 3.71
N GLU A 38 -2.08 -5.24 4.84
CA GLU A 38 -1.73 -4.68 6.15
C GLU A 38 -0.29 -5.01 6.58
N ALA A 39 0.17 -6.23 6.33
CA ALA A 39 1.56 -6.59 6.61
C ALA A 39 2.54 -5.71 5.84
N ALA A 40 2.32 -5.52 4.53
CA ALA A 40 3.14 -4.63 3.73
C ALA A 40 3.04 -3.16 4.13
N LEU A 41 1.87 -2.70 4.59
CA LEU A 41 1.72 -1.34 5.12
C LEU A 41 2.59 -1.12 6.35
N ARG A 42 2.59 -2.07 7.28
CA ARG A 42 3.45 -2.00 8.49
C ARG A 42 4.92 -2.01 8.14
N ASP A 43 5.36 -2.83 7.19
CA ASP A 43 6.75 -2.80 6.71
C ASP A 43 7.13 -1.44 6.13
N GLY A 44 6.20 -0.79 5.42
CA GLY A 44 6.40 0.57 4.91
C GLY A 44 6.48 1.61 6.02
N GLU A 45 5.69 1.48 7.08
CA GLU A 45 5.75 2.33 8.27
C GLU A 45 7.05 2.12 9.05
N ASP A 46 7.48 0.87 9.25
CA ASP A 46 8.75 0.52 9.91
C ASP A 46 9.95 1.07 9.12
N LEU A 47 9.91 0.99 7.78
CA LEU A 47 10.92 1.60 6.93
C LEU A 47 10.98 3.12 7.12
N LEU A 48 9.83 3.80 7.19
CA LEU A 48 9.76 5.23 7.45
C LEU A 48 10.24 5.58 8.85
N GLU A 49 10.00 4.74 9.84
CA GLU A 49 10.51 4.94 11.20
C GLU A 49 12.04 4.90 11.24
N GLY A 50 12.67 4.06 10.42
CA GLY A 50 14.12 3.99 10.24
C GLY A 50 14.72 5.13 9.41
N LEU A 51 13.92 5.90 8.67
CA LEU A 51 14.41 6.94 7.76
C LEU A 51 15.01 8.12 8.55
N THR A 52 16.20 8.56 8.17
CA THR A 52 16.92 9.70 8.81
C THR A 52 17.05 10.91 7.90
N SER A 53 16.80 10.77 6.61
CA SER A 53 16.86 11.85 5.63
C SER A 53 16.02 11.51 4.40
N LEU A 54 15.70 12.52 3.58
CA LEU A 54 15.03 12.32 2.29
C LEU A 54 15.97 11.84 1.17
N GLY A 55 17.23 11.55 1.47
CA GLY A 55 18.21 11.14 0.45
C GLY A 55 17.81 9.92 -0.36
N ASP A 56 17.05 8.99 0.24
CA ASP A 56 16.55 7.78 -0.43
C ASP A 56 15.48 8.07 -1.49
N PHE A 57 14.79 9.23 -1.40
CA PHE A 57 13.83 9.66 -2.41
C PHE A 57 14.48 10.36 -3.60
N GLY A 58 15.78 10.73 -3.48
CA GLY A 58 16.48 11.51 -4.48
C GLY A 58 16.13 12.99 -4.44
N ASP A 59 16.67 13.74 -5.40
CA ASP A 59 16.38 15.16 -5.55
C ASP A 59 15.34 15.33 -6.66
N PRO A 60 14.15 15.89 -6.37
CA PRO A 60 13.11 16.10 -7.39
C PRO A 60 13.54 17.05 -8.51
N ALA A 61 14.60 17.84 -8.30
CA ALA A 61 15.17 18.74 -9.32
C ALA A 61 16.22 18.06 -10.23
N GLN A 62 16.55 16.77 -10.00
CA GLN A 62 17.53 16.02 -10.77
C GLN A 62 16.92 14.80 -11.44
N ASP A 63 17.44 14.44 -12.63
CA ASP A 63 16.98 13.28 -13.43
C ASP A 63 17.22 11.89 -12.79
N ASN A 64 17.60 11.83 -11.51
CA ASN A 64 17.88 10.57 -10.80
C ASN A 64 16.65 9.91 -10.17
N LEU A 65 15.47 10.45 -10.39
CA LEU A 65 14.19 9.89 -9.88
C LEU A 65 13.99 8.42 -10.26
N SER A 66 14.34 8.06 -11.49
CA SER A 66 14.14 6.70 -12.01
C SER A 66 14.83 5.60 -11.18
N ALA A 67 15.98 5.88 -10.55
CA ALA A 67 16.70 4.92 -9.72
C ALA A 67 16.01 4.71 -8.36
N ASN A 68 15.42 5.75 -7.81
CA ASN A 68 14.71 5.70 -6.54
C ASN A 68 13.31 5.13 -6.71
N GLU A 69 12.65 5.47 -7.81
CA GLU A 69 11.38 4.87 -8.22
C GLU A 69 11.50 3.36 -8.41
N ALA A 70 12.61 2.89 -9.00
CA ALA A 70 12.88 1.45 -9.12
C ALA A 70 12.90 0.73 -7.76
N ASN A 71 13.21 1.44 -6.68
CA ASN A 71 13.20 0.97 -5.30
C ASN A 71 11.91 1.27 -4.54
N GLY A 72 10.88 1.80 -5.20
CA GLY A 72 9.58 2.07 -4.60
C GLY A 72 9.49 3.37 -3.79
N TYR A 73 10.43 4.30 -3.99
CA TYR A 73 10.37 5.64 -3.40
C TYR A 73 9.91 6.65 -4.46
N TYR A 74 8.90 7.43 -4.12
CA TYR A 74 8.27 8.38 -5.02
C TYR A 74 8.06 9.74 -4.36
N TYR A 75 7.98 10.78 -5.18
CA TYR A 75 7.34 12.04 -4.82
C TYR A 75 5.88 12.02 -5.25
N GLU A 76 5.05 12.81 -4.57
CA GLU A 76 3.65 12.98 -4.97
C GLU A 76 3.58 13.59 -6.38
N GLU A 77 2.77 12.99 -7.23
CA GLU A 77 2.53 13.50 -8.58
C GLU A 77 1.78 14.83 -8.57
N GLU A 78 2.01 15.63 -9.61
CA GLU A 78 1.31 16.88 -9.79
C GLU A 78 -0.20 16.68 -9.99
N PRO A 79 -1.04 17.64 -9.56
CA PRO A 79 -2.48 17.57 -9.77
C PRO A 79 -2.84 17.39 -11.25
N GLY A 80 -3.53 16.30 -11.57
CA GLY A 80 -3.93 15.93 -12.93
C GLY A 80 -3.09 14.81 -13.54
N VAL A 81 -2.00 14.41 -12.94
CA VAL A 81 -1.23 13.22 -13.31
C VAL A 81 -1.79 12.00 -12.57
N ALA A 82 -1.67 10.82 -13.17
CA ALA A 82 -2.12 9.59 -12.53
C ALA A 82 -1.24 9.28 -11.31
N PRO A 83 -1.82 8.88 -10.16
CA PRO A 83 -1.02 8.55 -8.98
C PRO A 83 -0.05 7.40 -9.26
N ASN A 84 1.12 7.42 -8.63
CA ASN A 84 2.19 6.45 -8.82
C ASN A 84 1.72 5.00 -8.68
N TRP A 85 0.91 4.69 -7.66
CA TRP A 85 0.35 3.34 -7.47
C TRP A 85 -0.48 2.85 -8.65
N LYS A 86 -1.10 3.76 -9.39
CA LYS A 86 -1.90 3.45 -10.58
C LYS A 86 -1.03 3.31 -11.82
N ALA A 87 0.04 4.09 -11.93
CA ALA A 87 1.01 4.00 -13.02
C ALA A 87 1.74 2.64 -13.03
N LEU A 88 1.92 2.01 -11.86
CA LEU A 88 2.49 0.67 -11.71
C LEU A 88 1.58 -0.45 -12.25
N GLY A 89 0.32 -0.16 -12.56
CA GLY A 89 -0.61 -1.13 -13.13
C GLY A 89 -0.91 -2.29 -12.17
N ASP A 90 -0.58 -3.50 -12.58
CA ASP A 90 -0.83 -4.73 -11.80
C ASP A 90 0.31 -5.08 -10.82
N TRP A 91 1.34 -4.24 -10.71
CA TRP A 91 2.50 -4.45 -9.84
C TRP A 91 3.24 -5.77 -10.12
N SER A 92 3.18 -6.24 -11.38
CA SER A 92 3.85 -7.47 -11.81
C SER A 92 5.29 -7.24 -12.30
N GLY A 93 5.70 -5.97 -12.47
CA GLY A 93 7.05 -5.58 -12.88
C GLY A 93 8.14 -6.10 -11.96
N ALA A 94 9.39 -5.94 -12.39
CA ALA A 94 10.57 -6.29 -11.60
C ALA A 94 11.03 -5.16 -10.67
N SER A 95 10.49 -3.95 -10.81
CA SER A 95 10.91 -2.75 -10.09
C SER A 95 9.72 -1.79 -9.93
N GLY A 96 9.94 -0.71 -9.19
CA GLY A 96 8.93 0.30 -8.93
C GLY A 96 8.17 0.09 -7.62
N PHE A 97 8.48 -0.93 -6.86
CA PHE A 97 7.88 -1.23 -5.55
C PHE A 97 8.88 -1.99 -4.69
N ARG A 98 8.56 -2.11 -3.42
CA ARG A 98 9.30 -2.95 -2.46
C ARG A 98 8.47 -4.17 -2.12
N ASP A 99 9.11 -5.32 -2.06
CA ASP A 99 8.51 -6.51 -1.50
C ASP A 99 8.52 -6.41 0.03
N SER A 100 7.42 -6.82 0.66
CA SER A 100 7.37 -6.94 2.11
C SER A 100 8.43 -7.94 2.62
N GLU A 101 9.08 -7.60 3.73
CA GLU A 101 9.99 -8.51 4.43
C GLU A 101 9.24 -9.66 5.09
N ILE A 102 7.99 -9.40 5.50
CA ILE A 102 7.09 -10.40 6.07
C ILE A 102 6.63 -11.36 4.98
N LYS A 103 7.14 -12.59 5.02
CA LYS A 103 6.78 -13.62 4.04
C LYS A 103 5.53 -14.37 4.47
N ILE A 104 4.51 -14.35 3.62
CA ILE A 104 3.24 -15.05 3.84
C ILE A 104 3.16 -16.23 2.88
N THR A 105 3.02 -17.44 3.41
CA THR A 105 3.07 -18.67 2.61
C THR A 105 1.77 -18.99 1.86
N SER A 106 0.67 -18.36 2.26
CA SER A 106 -0.67 -18.68 1.75
C SER A 106 -1.17 -17.75 0.66
N VAL A 107 -0.35 -16.80 0.20
CA VAL A 107 -0.73 -15.79 -0.80
C VAL A 107 -0.20 -16.12 -2.19
N ALA A 108 -0.92 -15.71 -3.22
CA ALA A 108 -0.53 -15.95 -4.61
C ALA A 108 0.75 -15.17 -4.99
N THR A 109 0.89 -13.95 -4.53
CA THR A 109 2.09 -13.12 -4.66
C THR A 109 2.42 -12.46 -3.32
N GLN A 110 3.72 -12.28 -3.04
CA GLN A 110 4.11 -11.61 -1.81
C GLN A 110 3.58 -10.17 -1.79
N PRO A 111 3.21 -9.67 -0.60
CA PRO A 111 2.75 -8.29 -0.45
C PRO A 111 3.83 -7.30 -0.88
N LYS A 112 3.39 -6.18 -1.44
CA LYS A 112 4.26 -5.14 -1.98
C LYS A 112 3.79 -3.77 -1.53
N TYR A 113 4.71 -2.80 -1.47
CA TYR A 113 4.38 -1.43 -1.13
C TYR A 113 5.24 -0.42 -1.85
N ILE A 114 4.77 0.80 -1.91
CA ILE A 114 5.50 2.00 -2.32
C ILE A 114 5.38 3.04 -1.23
N VAL A 115 6.36 3.92 -1.16
CA VAL A 115 6.39 5.05 -0.24
C VAL A 115 6.49 6.33 -1.04
N GLU A 116 5.57 7.25 -0.80
CA GLU A 116 5.51 8.55 -1.47
C GLU A 116 5.73 9.67 -0.46
N HIS A 117 6.68 10.56 -0.73
CA HIS A 117 6.80 11.82 -0.01
C HIS A 117 5.76 12.81 -0.54
N VAL A 118 4.83 13.22 0.33
CA VAL A 118 3.69 14.07 -0.06
C VAL A 118 4.04 15.54 0.10
N LYS A 119 4.48 15.93 1.28
CA LYS A 119 4.81 17.31 1.60
C LYS A 119 5.58 17.48 2.89
N THR A 120 6.23 18.62 2.99
CA THR A 120 6.81 19.11 4.25
C THR A 120 5.83 20.08 4.91
N VAL A 121 5.55 19.86 6.19
CA VAL A 121 4.72 20.75 7.02
C VAL A 121 5.62 21.43 8.02
N VAL A 122 5.64 22.76 7.98
CA VAL A 122 6.37 23.58 8.95
C VAL A 122 5.47 23.87 10.14
N SER A 123 5.99 23.76 11.36
CA SER A 123 5.22 24.08 12.57
C SER A 123 4.96 25.58 12.65
N ASP A 124 3.71 25.95 12.98
CA ASP A 124 3.34 27.37 13.19
C ASP A 124 4.15 28.03 14.33
N ALA A 125 4.59 27.24 15.30
CA ALA A 125 5.42 27.74 16.40
C ALA A 125 6.79 28.24 15.93
N ASP A 126 7.36 27.63 14.88
CA ASP A 126 8.62 28.07 14.27
C ASP A 126 8.41 29.20 13.24
N ALA A 127 7.28 29.21 12.57
CA ALA A 127 6.96 30.23 11.56
C ALA A 127 6.74 31.63 12.17
N LEU A 128 6.34 31.71 13.45
CA LEU A 128 6.00 32.97 14.14
C LEU A 128 7.10 33.44 15.11
N ASN A 129 8.23 32.75 15.20
CA ASN A 129 9.29 33.13 16.12
C ASN A 129 10.16 34.26 15.52
N LEU A 130 9.83 35.50 15.86
CA LEU A 130 10.53 36.74 15.41
C LEU A 130 11.99 36.80 15.90
N ASP A 131 12.35 36.08 16.97
CA ASP A 131 13.71 36.03 17.50
C ASP A 131 14.67 35.18 16.65
N ASN A 132 14.14 34.34 15.75
CA ASN A 132 14.91 33.42 14.91
C ASN A 132 14.80 33.73 13.40
N ILE A 133 14.58 34.97 13.04
CA ILE A 133 14.54 35.37 11.61
C ILE A 133 15.89 35.02 10.94
N GLY A 134 15.86 34.03 10.05
CA GLY A 134 17.01 33.62 9.26
C GLY A 134 17.85 32.49 9.87
N GLN A 135 17.51 31.98 11.05
CA GLN A 135 18.09 30.74 11.56
C GLN A 135 17.17 29.54 11.22
N ASP A 136 17.67 28.64 10.42
CA ASP A 136 17.01 27.35 10.20
C ASP A 136 17.21 26.50 11.46
N THR A 137 16.29 26.60 12.39
CA THR A 137 16.36 25.88 13.68
C THR A 137 16.12 24.38 13.52
N GLY A 138 15.79 23.90 12.31
CA GLY A 138 15.68 22.48 11.95
C GLY A 138 14.61 21.68 12.73
N SER A 139 14.02 22.28 13.77
CA SER A 139 13.25 21.54 14.77
C SER A 139 11.74 21.48 14.52
N GLY A 140 11.23 22.10 13.45
CA GLY A 140 9.80 22.24 13.23
C GLY A 140 9.23 21.60 11.96
N ARG A 141 10.07 20.98 11.15
CA ARG A 141 9.60 20.36 9.89
C ARG A 141 9.12 18.95 10.13
N THR A 142 7.90 18.68 9.69
CA THR A 142 7.34 17.32 9.67
C THR A 142 7.18 16.91 8.21
N GLU A 143 7.88 15.88 7.83
CA GLU A 143 7.73 15.26 6.52
C GLU A 143 6.53 14.32 6.55
N VAL A 144 5.64 14.48 5.56
CA VAL A 144 4.43 13.67 5.44
C VAL A 144 4.63 12.69 4.30
N PHE A 145 4.47 11.43 4.63
CA PHE A 145 4.60 10.31 3.70
C PHE A 145 3.26 9.62 3.52
N ARG A 146 3.07 9.02 2.36
CA ARG A 146 1.98 8.12 2.07
C ARG A 146 2.56 6.76 1.70
N VAL A 147 2.13 5.72 2.39
CA VAL A 147 2.45 4.32 2.06
C VAL A 147 1.25 3.72 1.36
N THR A 148 1.45 3.19 0.17
CA THR A 148 0.45 2.42 -0.55
C THR A 148 0.90 0.98 -0.62
N ALA A 149 0.13 0.09 -0.02
CA ALA A 149 0.42 -1.34 0.07
C ALA A 149 -0.61 -2.15 -0.71
N ARG A 150 -0.15 -3.21 -1.34
CA ARG A 150 -0.96 -4.15 -2.10
C ARG A 150 -0.73 -5.57 -1.61
N GLY A 151 -1.81 -6.27 -1.31
CA GLY A 151 -1.83 -7.68 -0.97
C GLY A 151 -2.68 -8.49 -1.92
N THR A 152 -2.33 -9.76 -2.08
CA THR A 152 -3.13 -10.76 -2.80
C THR A 152 -3.58 -11.84 -1.84
N GLY A 153 -4.72 -12.45 -2.12
CA GLY A 153 -5.17 -13.63 -1.41
C GLY A 153 -4.46 -14.91 -1.88
N ALA A 154 -5.05 -16.04 -1.58
CA ALA A 154 -4.58 -17.33 -2.08
C ALA A 154 -4.69 -17.43 -3.62
N THR A 155 -5.63 -16.67 -4.19
CA THR A 155 -5.75 -16.48 -5.64
C THR A 155 -5.25 -15.10 -6.06
N ALA A 156 -4.65 -15.01 -7.25
CA ALA A 156 -4.18 -13.74 -7.81
C ALA A 156 -5.32 -12.76 -8.15
N THR A 157 -6.55 -13.22 -8.18
CA THR A 157 -7.74 -12.42 -8.47
C THR A 157 -8.26 -11.66 -7.25
N ALA A 158 -8.04 -12.19 -6.04
CA ALA A 158 -8.34 -11.50 -4.80
C ALA A 158 -7.20 -10.53 -4.49
N GLN A 159 -7.44 -9.25 -4.69
CA GLN A 159 -6.46 -8.18 -4.51
C GLN A 159 -7.05 -7.09 -3.64
N VAL A 160 -6.26 -6.61 -2.70
CA VAL A 160 -6.60 -5.48 -1.84
C VAL A 160 -5.47 -4.47 -1.87
N MET A 161 -5.81 -3.21 -1.94
CA MET A 161 -4.88 -2.09 -1.83
C MET A 161 -5.32 -1.21 -0.68
N ILE A 162 -4.39 -0.84 0.18
CA ILE A 162 -4.62 0.05 1.32
C ILE A 162 -3.60 1.16 1.30
N GLN A 163 -3.96 2.31 1.86
CA GLN A 163 -3.09 3.46 2.00
C GLN A 163 -3.08 3.95 3.44
N GLY A 164 -1.90 4.27 3.94
CA GLY A 164 -1.68 4.94 5.20
C GLY A 164 -0.90 6.23 5.01
N THR A 165 -1.10 7.19 5.91
CA THR A 165 -0.31 8.43 5.95
C THR A 165 0.50 8.47 7.22
N TYR A 166 1.78 8.78 7.10
CA TYR A 166 2.73 8.81 8.20
C TYR A 166 3.45 10.16 8.23
N GLY A 167 3.52 10.76 9.42
CA GLY A 167 4.25 12.02 9.63
C GLY A 167 5.48 11.80 10.47
N LYS A 168 6.64 12.25 10.01
CA LYS A 168 7.92 12.12 10.72
C LYS A 168 8.71 13.42 10.72
N ARG A 169 9.37 13.70 11.81
CA ARG A 169 10.42 14.73 11.89
C ARG A 169 11.75 14.12 11.51
N LEU A 170 12.39 14.71 10.52
CA LEU A 170 13.71 14.32 10.03
C LEU A 170 14.74 15.37 10.45
#